data_356b9454138676bf97e3de429a684acb
#
_entry.id   356b9454138676bf97e3de429a684acb
#
_cell.length_a   1.000
_cell.length_b   1.000
_cell.length_c   1.000
_cell.angle_alpha   90.00
_cell.angle_beta   90.00
_cell.angle_gamma   90.00
#
_symmetry.space_group_name_H-M   'P 1'
#
loop_
_entity.id
_entity.type
_entity.pdbx_description
1 polymer ?
#
loop_
_entity_poly.entity_id
_entity_poly.type
_entity_poly.pdbx_seq_one_letter_code
_entity_poly.pdbx_strand_id
1 'polypeptide(L)'
;MEQNVLNTDLTGKVAVVTGASGTLCSIFAKALARAGAKVALLGRNMEKLKALADEIEAEGGIARGYTCNVMNKANCLQVAEEVMAELGSCDILVNGAGGNNPKGTTTKETLEKIDLAQQDPEVKTFFDLDPQGISFVFNLNFLGTLIPTQIFAKDMAEKGKGCIVMV
;
A
#
# COMPACT_ATOMS: atom_id res chain seq x y z
N MET A 1 -11.31 25.99 6.77
CA MET A 1 -10.03 25.30 7.02
C MET A 1 -10.23 24.43 8.24
N GLU A 2 -10.44 23.13 8.06
CA GLU A 2 -10.39 22.19 9.20
C GLU A 2 -8.97 22.20 9.74
N GLN A 3 -8.84 22.48 11.02
CA GLN A 3 -7.54 22.44 11.70
C GLN A 3 -6.95 21.03 11.54
N ASN A 4 -5.69 20.97 11.09
CA ASN A 4 -4.92 19.74 11.07
C ASN A 4 -4.87 19.18 12.50
N VAL A 5 -5.70 18.17 12.78
CA VAL A 5 -5.92 17.63 14.13
C VAL A 5 -4.63 17.12 14.77
N LEU A 6 -3.60 16.82 13.98
CA LEU A 6 -2.32 16.27 14.44
C LEU A 6 -1.24 17.33 14.64
N ASN A 7 -1.48 18.59 14.29
CA ASN A 7 -0.51 19.70 14.38
C ASN A 7 0.93 19.32 13.90
N THR A 8 0.98 18.45 12.87
CA THR A 8 2.22 17.91 12.31
C THR A 8 2.49 18.61 10.98
N ASP A 9 3.65 19.25 10.87
CA ASP A 9 4.13 19.85 9.62
C ASP A 9 5.10 18.89 8.92
N LEU A 10 4.71 18.42 7.74
CA LEU A 10 5.50 17.56 6.86
C LEU A 10 5.97 18.30 5.60
N THR A 11 5.97 19.64 5.63
CA THR A 11 6.46 20.46 4.51
C THR A 11 7.87 20.05 4.10
N GLY A 12 8.08 19.84 2.81
CA GLY A 12 9.36 19.40 2.24
C GLY A 12 9.65 17.91 2.40
N LYS A 13 8.77 17.11 3.02
CA LYS A 13 8.89 15.66 3.11
C LYS A 13 8.29 14.97 1.89
N VAL A 14 8.84 13.83 1.53
CA VAL A 14 8.31 12.94 0.50
C VAL A 14 7.77 11.68 1.16
N ALA A 15 6.48 11.42 0.95
CA ALA A 15 5.80 10.22 1.41
C ALA A 15 5.50 9.30 0.22
N VAL A 16 5.90 8.04 0.32
CA VAL A 16 5.58 6.98 -0.65
C VAL A 16 4.51 6.10 -0.03
N VAL A 17 3.38 5.92 -0.73
CA VAL A 17 2.25 5.10 -0.26
C VAL A 17 2.00 3.99 -1.26
N THR A 18 2.27 2.74 -0.89
CA THR A 18 1.92 1.57 -1.72
C THR A 18 0.46 1.16 -1.50
N GLY A 19 -0.18 0.65 -2.56
CA GLY A 19 -1.62 0.36 -2.49
C GLY A 19 -2.48 1.62 -2.34
N ALA A 20 -1.99 2.77 -2.78
CA ALA A 20 -2.55 4.09 -2.52
C ALA A 20 -4.02 4.25 -2.97
N SER A 21 -4.46 3.52 -3.99
CA SER A 21 -5.86 3.53 -4.46
C SER A 21 -6.82 2.68 -3.61
N GLY A 22 -6.33 2.00 -2.57
CA GLY A 22 -7.15 1.26 -1.61
C GLY A 22 -7.82 2.17 -0.59
N THR A 23 -8.90 1.68 0.05
CA THR A 23 -9.75 2.47 0.96
C THR A 23 -8.96 3.15 2.08
N LEU A 24 -8.11 2.42 2.81
CA LEU A 24 -7.32 2.98 3.91
C LEU A 24 -6.17 3.86 3.41
N CYS A 25 -5.43 3.38 2.40
CA CYS A 25 -4.25 4.07 1.91
C CYS A 25 -4.56 5.39 1.20
N SER A 26 -5.73 5.52 0.57
CA SER A 26 -6.17 6.79 0.00
C SER A 26 -6.41 7.85 1.09
N ILE A 27 -6.95 7.45 2.24
CA ILE A 27 -7.14 8.34 3.40
C ILE A 27 -5.78 8.77 3.97
N PHE A 28 -4.83 7.83 4.12
CA PHE A 28 -3.48 8.15 4.58
C PHE A 28 -2.76 9.08 3.63
N ALA A 29 -2.85 8.85 2.31
CA ALA A 29 -2.25 9.71 1.30
C ALA A 29 -2.78 11.16 1.39
N LYS A 30 -4.10 11.33 1.50
CA LYS A 30 -4.73 12.65 1.71
C LYS A 30 -4.28 13.31 3.01
N ALA A 31 -4.21 12.56 4.12
CA ALA A 31 -3.78 13.08 5.40
C ALA A 31 -2.32 13.56 5.37
N LEU A 32 -1.42 12.79 4.72
CA LEU A 32 -0.01 13.16 4.54
C LEU A 32 0.13 14.42 3.67
N ALA A 33 -0.64 14.51 2.58
CA ALA A 33 -0.65 15.69 1.73
C ALA A 33 -1.18 16.94 2.44
N ARG A 34 -2.25 16.82 3.23
CA ARG A 34 -2.79 17.92 4.08
C ARG A 34 -1.80 18.37 5.13
N ALA A 35 -0.92 17.48 5.60
CA ALA A 35 0.19 17.82 6.50
C ALA A 35 1.38 18.47 5.78
N GLY A 36 1.33 18.66 4.45
CA GLY A 36 2.35 19.34 3.65
C GLY A 36 3.35 18.42 2.95
N ALA A 37 3.21 17.08 3.06
CA ALA A 37 4.09 16.17 2.35
C ALA A 37 3.77 16.14 0.84
N LYS A 38 4.79 15.94 0.01
CA LYS A 38 4.63 15.50 -1.38
C LYS A 38 4.37 13.99 -1.38
N VAL A 39 3.32 13.53 -2.04
CA VAL A 39 2.89 12.12 -1.95
C VAL A 39 3.05 11.39 -3.27
N ALA A 40 3.88 10.34 -3.26
CA ALA A 40 3.97 9.36 -4.34
C ALA A 40 2.92 8.26 -4.10
N LEU A 41 1.96 8.16 -5.02
CA LEU A 41 0.85 7.21 -4.97
C LEU A 41 1.19 5.99 -5.82
N LEU A 42 1.53 4.86 -5.20
CA LEU A 42 1.91 3.64 -5.89
C LEU A 42 0.76 2.62 -5.92
N GLY A 43 0.46 2.09 -7.10
CA GLY A 43 -0.57 1.07 -7.27
C GLY A 43 -0.64 0.51 -8.68
N ARG A 44 -1.53 -0.44 -8.95
CA ARG A 44 -1.65 -1.12 -10.24
C ARG A 44 -2.60 -0.43 -11.22
N ASN A 45 -3.51 0.40 -10.75
CA ASN A 45 -4.52 1.08 -11.57
C ASN A 45 -4.23 2.57 -11.64
N MET A 46 -3.64 3.01 -12.76
CA MET A 46 -3.25 4.40 -12.98
C MET A 46 -4.45 5.37 -12.96
N GLU A 47 -5.62 4.97 -13.47
CA GLU A 47 -6.80 5.84 -13.48
C GLU A 47 -7.23 6.21 -12.05
N LYS A 48 -7.26 5.22 -11.13
CA LYS A 48 -7.58 5.46 -9.72
C LYS A 48 -6.51 6.29 -9.02
N LEU A 49 -5.23 6.07 -9.35
CA LEU A 49 -4.14 6.87 -8.78
C LEU A 49 -4.20 8.32 -9.25
N LYS A 50 -4.51 8.52 -10.53
CA LYS A 50 -4.67 9.86 -11.08
C LYS A 50 -5.86 10.58 -10.45
N ALA A 51 -7.02 9.94 -10.34
CA ALA A 51 -8.17 10.51 -9.67
C ALA A 51 -7.86 10.94 -8.23
N LEU A 52 -7.12 10.10 -7.48
CA LEU A 52 -6.70 10.43 -6.12
C LEU A 52 -5.68 11.60 -6.10
N ALA A 53 -4.76 11.65 -7.07
CA ALA A 53 -3.83 12.77 -7.18
C ALA A 53 -4.58 14.08 -7.48
N ASP A 54 -5.52 14.06 -8.43
CA ASP A 54 -6.36 15.21 -8.78
C ASP A 54 -7.17 15.72 -7.57
N GLU A 55 -7.71 14.81 -6.73
CA GLU A 55 -8.40 15.18 -5.49
C GLU A 55 -7.46 15.86 -4.49
N ILE A 56 -6.24 15.32 -4.31
CA ILE A 56 -5.23 15.91 -3.40
C ILE A 56 -4.78 17.29 -3.91
N GLU A 57 -4.57 17.44 -5.22
CA GLU A 57 -4.18 18.70 -5.82
C GLU A 57 -5.28 19.77 -5.74
N ALA A 58 -6.55 19.36 -5.88
CA ALA A 58 -7.69 20.26 -5.69
C ALA A 58 -7.77 20.82 -4.25
N GLU A 59 -7.25 20.09 -3.27
CA GLU A 59 -7.13 20.53 -1.87
C GLU A 59 -5.83 21.34 -1.60
N GLY A 60 -5.00 21.57 -2.63
CA GLY A 60 -3.74 22.32 -2.52
C GLY A 60 -2.52 21.49 -2.13
N GLY A 61 -2.64 20.15 -2.09
CA GLY A 61 -1.54 19.23 -1.85
C GLY A 61 -0.72 18.94 -3.13
N ILE A 62 0.33 18.14 -2.98
CA ILE A 62 1.18 17.67 -4.08
C ILE A 62 1.13 16.14 -4.10
N ALA A 63 0.64 15.55 -5.18
CA ALA A 63 0.62 14.10 -5.35
C ALA A 63 0.93 13.69 -6.79
N ARG A 64 1.53 12.50 -6.97
CA ARG A 64 1.80 11.89 -8.28
C ARG A 64 1.51 10.41 -8.22
N GLY A 65 0.84 9.89 -9.25
CA GLY A 65 0.54 8.47 -9.40
C GLY A 65 1.61 7.72 -10.20
N TYR A 66 2.01 6.55 -9.70
CA TYR A 66 2.99 5.67 -10.36
C TYR A 66 2.44 4.25 -10.45
N THR A 67 2.44 3.67 -11.66
CA THR A 67 2.05 2.27 -11.83
C THR A 67 3.15 1.36 -11.28
N CYS A 68 2.86 0.69 -10.17
CA CYS A 68 3.81 -0.13 -9.45
C CYS A 68 3.21 -1.49 -9.06
N ASN A 69 3.91 -2.57 -9.43
CA ASN A 69 3.69 -3.89 -8.87
C ASN A 69 4.75 -4.14 -7.78
N VAL A 70 4.34 -4.05 -6.53
CA VAL A 70 5.22 -4.19 -5.35
C VAL A 70 5.92 -5.54 -5.24
N MET A 71 5.42 -6.58 -5.95
CA MET A 71 6.08 -7.89 -6.02
C MET A 71 7.16 -7.98 -7.12
N ASN A 72 7.29 -6.96 -7.96
CA ASN A 72 8.28 -6.89 -9.02
C ASN A 72 9.39 -5.90 -8.64
N LYS A 73 10.55 -6.43 -8.24
CA LYS A 73 11.67 -5.62 -7.77
C LYS A 73 12.18 -4.64 -8.83
N ALA A 74 12.24 -5.06 -10.10
CA ALA A 74 12.71 -4.19 -11.19
C ALA A 74 11.75 -3.01 -11.41
N ASN A 75 10.43 -3.26 -11.37
CA ASN A 75 9.45 -2.19 -11.48
C ASN A 75 9.48 -1.25 -10.26
N CYS A 76 9.67 -1.79 -9.05
CA CYS A 76 9.83 -0.95 -7.86
C CYS A 76 11.08 -0.05 -7.92
N LEU A 77 12.20 -0.55 -8.46
CA LEU A 77 13.42 0.24 -8.65
C LEU A 77 13.19 1.36 -9.66
N GLN A 78 12.60 1.06 -10.82
CA GLN A 78 12.26 2.07 -11.82
C GLN A 78 11.38 3.17 -11.23
N VAL A 79 10.30 2.78 -10.51
CA VAL A 79 9.41 3.76 -9.87
C VAL A 79 10.12 4.58 -8.80
N ALA A 80 11.07 3.99 -8.06
CA ALA A 80 11.86 4.75 -7.08
C ALA A 80 12.73 5.83 -7.74
N GLU A 81 13.30 5.54 -8.92
CA GLU A 81 14.05 6.54 -9.70
C GLU A 81 13.14 7.68 -10.19
N GLU A 82 11.93 7.35 -10.68
CA GLU A 82 10.93 8.34 -11.09
C GLU A 82 10.49 9.22 -9.90
N VAL A 83 10.18 8.62 -8.75
CA VAL A 83 9.82 9.36 -7.52
C VAL A 83 10.96 10.28 -7.08
N MET A 84 12.21 9.78 -7.09
CA MET A 84 13.38 10.58 -6.74
C MET A 84 13.54 11.80 -7.66
N ALA A 85 13.34 11.63 -8.96
CA ALA A 85 13.48 12.70 -9.94
C ALA A 85 12.38 13.76 -9.82
N GLU A 86 11.13 13.36 -9.54
CA GLU A 86 9.97 14.27 -9.57
C GLU A 86 9.64 14.88 -8.22
N LEU A 87 9.73 14.11 -7.15
CA LEU A 87 9.30 14.54 -5.80
C LEU A 87 10.47 14.67 -4.82
N GLY A 88 11.52 13.88 -5.02
CA GLY A 88 12.69 13.81 -4.16
C GLY A 88 12.81 12.50 -3.41
N SER A 89 13.78 12.44 -2.50
CA SER A 89 14.12 11.25 -1.73
C SER A 89 13.07 10.93 -0.67
N CYS A 90 12.71 9.66 -0.54
CA CYS A 90 11.70 9.17 0.39
C CYS A 90 12.06 9.46 1.86
N ASP A 91 11.16 10.11 2.59
CA ASP A 91 11.24 10.34 4.02
C ASP A 91 10.25 9.48 4.82
N ILE A 92 9.12 9.13 4.19
CA ILE A 92 8.03 8.35 4.82
C ILE A 92 7.60 7.28 3.83
N LEU A 93 7.59 6.02 4.26
CA LEU A 93 7.07 4.89 3.48
C LEU A 93 5.85 4.30 4.18
N VAL A 94 4.72 4.26 3.50
CA VAL A 94 3.51 3.55 3.96
C VAL A 94 3.32 2.31 3.09
N ASN A 95 3.60 1.15 3.67
CA ASN A 95 3.37 -0.15 3.04
C ASN A 95 1.92 -0.59 3.29
N GLY A 96 1.05 -0.31 2.32
CA GLY A 96 -0.36 -0.67 2.40
C GLY A 96 -0.83 -1.54 1.21
N ALA A 97 0.10 -1.92 0.33
CA ALA A 97 -0.20 -2.87 -0.71
C ALA A 97 -0.33 -4.27 -0.11
N GLY A 98 -1.53 -4.80 -0.14
CA GLY A 98 -1.85 -6.12 0.40
C GLY A 98 -3.18 -6.61 -0.13
N GLY A 99 -3.63 -7.73 0.38
CA GLY A 99 -4.93 -8.27 0.04
C GLY A 99 -5.07 -9.75 0.31
N ASN A 100 -6.26 -10.22 0.06
CA ASN A 100 -6.66 -11.59 0.27
C ASN A 100 -6.83 -12.33 -1.07
N ASN A 101 -6.98 -13.65 -0.99
CA ASN A 101 -7.28 -14.50 -2.13
C ASN A 101 -8.44 -15.45 -1.75
N PRO A 102 -9.53 -15.51 -2.53
CA PRO A 102 -10.66 -16.39 -2.23
C PRO A 102 -10.29 -17.87 -2.09
N LYS A 103 -9.20 -18.32 -2.75
CA LYS A 103 -8.68 -19.68 -2.60
C LYS A 103 -7.94 -19.90 -1.28
N GLY A 104 -7.43 -18.83 -0.67
CA GLY A 104 -6.72 -18.85 0.61
C GLY A 104 -7.54 -18.34 1.78
N THR A 105 -8.89 -18.27 1.65
CA THR A 105 -9.77 -17.73 2.68
C THR A 105 -10.95 -18.66 2.90
N THR A 106 -11.32 -18.90 4.15
CA THR A 106 -12.53 -19.64 4.53
C THR A 106 -13.78 -18.81 4.24
N THR A 107 -14.91 -19.47 3.99
CA THR A 107 -16.18 -18.77 3.74
C THR A 107 -16.96 -18.47 5.01
N LYS A 108 -16.59 -19.12 6.12
CA LYS A 108 -17.18 -18.90 7.46
C LYS A 108 -16.10 -18.48 8.45
N GLU A 109 -16.51 -17.74 9.48
CA GLU A 109 -15.62 -17.33 10.58
C GLU A 109 -15.40 -18.47 11.58
N THR A 110 -16.38 -19.38 11.72
CA THR A 110 -16.35 -20.52 12.65
C THR A 110 -16.55 -21.83 11.90
N LEU A 111 -15.86 -22.86 12.35
CA LEU A 111 -16.00 -24.22 11.85
C LEU A 111 -17.03 -25.01 12.69
N GLU A 112 -18.04 -25.56 12.08
CA GLU A 112 -19.01 -26.45 12.68
C GLU A 112 -18.82 -27.91 12.21
N LYS A 113 -19.26 -28.89 12.99
CA LYS A 113 -19.11 -30.31 12.61
C LYS A 113 -19.77 -30.66 11.27
N ILE A 114 -20.87 -29.98 10.93
CA ILE A 114 -21.58 -30.21 9.67
C ILE A 114 -20.74 -29.73 8.46
N ASP A 115 -19.90 -28.74 8.63
CA ASP A 115 -19.04 -28.21 7.56
C ASP A 115 -17.98 -29.24 7.13
N LEU A 116 -17.58 -30.14 8.05
CA LEU A 116 -16.65 -31.23 7.75
C LEU A 116 -17.26 -32.32 6.85
N ALA A 117 -18.58 -32.40 6.79
CA ALA A 117 -19.28 -33.35 5.94
C ALA A 117 -19.34 -32.92 4.45
N GLN A 118 -18.84 -31.72 4.12
CA GLN A 118 -18.79 -31.16 2.78
C GLN A 118 -20.12 -31.25 1.99
N GLN A 119 -21.22 -31.04 2.70
CA GLN A 119 -22.57 -31.13 2.11
C GLN A 119 -22.93 -29.90 1.26
N ASP A 120 -22.26 -28.77 1.49
CA ASP A 120 -22.46 -27.51 0.78
C ASP A 120 -21.18 -27.15 0.02
N PRO A 121 -21.20 -27.16 -1.32
CA PRO A 121 -20.04 -26.83 -2.15
C PRO A 121 -19.59 -25.36 -2.03
N GLU A 122 -20.46 -24.47 -1.54
CA GLU A 122 -20.11 -23.06 -1.32
C GLU A 122 -19.36 -22.84 0.01
N VAL A 123 -19.39 -23.83 0.92
CA VAL A 123 -18.67 -23.76 2.18
C VAL A 123 -17.25 -24.27 2.02
N LYS A 124 -16.30 -23.36 2.25
CA LYS A 124 -14.87 -23.65 2.29
C LYS A 124 -14.35 -23.54 3.71
N THR A 125 -13.84 -24.64 4.24
CA THR A 125 -13.24 -24.72 5.56
C THR A 125 -11.73 -24.51 5.50
N PHE A 126 -11.06 -24.52 6.65
CA PHE A 126 -9.60 -24.53 6.71
C PHE A 126 -8.97 -25.70 5.95
N PHE A 127 -9.63 -26.86 5.91
CA PHE A 127 -9.12 -28.07 5.27
C PHE A 127 -9.22 -28.03 3.73
N ASP A 128 -9.98 -27.07 3.20
CA ASP A 128 -10.21 -26.89 1.75
C ASP A 128 -9.37 -25.75 1.17
N LEU A 129 -8.53 -25.09 1.98
CA LEU A 129 -7.72 -23.98 1.52
C LEU A 129 -6.66 -24.44 0.51
N ASP A 130 -6.60 -23.77 -0.63
CA ASP A 130 -5.64 -24.03 -1.68
C ASP A 130 -4.25 -23.48 -1.29
N PRO A 131 -3.21 -24.33 -1.24
CA PRO A 131 -1.84 -23.86 -0.95
C PRO A 131 -1.35 -22.76 -1.88
N GLN A 132 -1.81 -22.72 -3.14
CA GLN A 132 -1.46 -21.64 -4.08
C GLN A 132 -2.14 -20.32 -3.69
N GLY A 133 -3.38 -20.39 -3.20
CA GLY A 133 -4.10 -19.23 -2.64
C GLY A 133 -3.38 -18.67 -1.41
N ILE A 134 -2.96 -19.55 -0.51
CA ILE A 134 -2.16 -19.18 0.67
C ILE A 134 -0.81 -18.56 0.26
N SER A 135 -0.08 -19.22 -0.66
CA SER A 135 1.20 -18.71 -1.16
C SER A 135 1.05 -17.31 -1.79
N PHE A 136 -0.02 -17.07 -2.54
CA PHE A 136 -0.32 -15.75 -3.10
C PHE A 136 -0.47 -14.69 -2.00
N VAL A 137 -1.26 -15.00 -0.95
CA VAL A 137 -1.49 -14.08 0.17
C VAL A 137 -0.19 -13.76 0.89
N PHE A 138 0.61 -14.78 1.22
CA PHE A 138 1.92 -14.58 1.86
C PHE A 138 2.86 -13.76 0.99
N ASN A 139 2.98 -14.09 -0.28
CA ASN A 139 3.85 -13.35 -1.19
C ASN A 139 3.41 -11.90 -1.32
N LEU A 140 2.12 -11.63 -1.53
CA LEU A 140 1.64 -10.26 -1.67
C LEU A 140 1.84 -9.44 -0.38
N ASN A 141 1.46 -9.98 0.77
CA ASN A 141 1.50 -9.21 2.02
C ASN A 141 2.90 -9.14 2.63
N PHE A 142 3.76 -10.15 2.43
CA PHE A 142 5.12 -10.14 2.93
C PHE A 142 6.12 -9.56 1.92
N LEU A 143 6.24 -10.14 0.72
CA LEU A 143 7.19 -9.63 -0.28
C LEU A 143 6.77 -8.25 -0.82
N GLY A 144 5.47 -8.01 -0.95
CA GLY A 144 4.93 -6.71 -1.34
C GLY A 144 5.19 -5.59 -0.33
N THR A 145 5.55 -5.93 0.91
CA THR A 145 6.04 -5.02 1.94
C THR A 145 7.57 -4.97 1.96
N LEU A 146 8.23 -6.13 1.88
CA LEU A 146 9.69 -6.25 1.96
C LEU A 146 10.39 -5.51 0.80
N ILE A 147 9.95 -5.75 -0.45
CA ILE A 147 10.60 -5.20 -1.64
C ILE A 147 10.58 -3.67 -1.66
N PRO A 148 9.42 -2.99 -1.50
CA PRO A 148 9.41 -1.53 -1.40
C PRO A 148 10.25 -1.02 -0.23
N THR A 149 10.21 -1.71 0.93
CA THR A 149 11.03 -1.32 2.08
C THR A 149 12.51 -1.37 1.75
N GLN A 150 13.01 -2.44 1.13
CA GLN A 150 14.42 -2.55 0.74
C GLN A 150 14.87 -1.43 -0.22
N ILE A 151 13.97 -0.93 -1.05
CA ILE A 151 14.27 0.07 -2.07
C ILE A 151 14.17 1.48 -1.50
N PHE A 152 13.03 1.86 -0.97
CA PHE A 152 12.77 3.23 -0.49
C PHE A 152 13.43 3.56 0.86
N ALA A 153 13.62 2.55 1.73
CA ALA A 153 14.30 2.79 3.01
C ALA A 153 15.82 2.96 2.89
N LYS A 154 16.41 2.68 1.72
CA LYS A 154 17.82 2.93 1.48
C LYS A 154 18.17 4.40 1.66
N ASP A 155 17.37 5.31 1.08
CA ASP A 155 17.54 6.75 1.25
C ASP A 155 17.40 7.19 2.71
N MET A 156 16.46 6.58 3.46
CA MET A 156 16.28 6.85 4.89
C MET A 156 17.52 6.42 5.69
N ALA A 157 18.09 5.25 5.37
CA ALA A 157 19.29 4.75 6.02
C ALA A 157 20.51 5.63 5.73
N GLU A 158 20.68 6.10 4.50
CA GLU A 158 21.77 7.01 4.11
C GLU A 158 21.65 8.37 4.81
N LYS A 159 20.42 8.88 4.99
CA LYS A 159 20.16 10.14 5.72
C LYS A 159 20.19 9.97 7.25
N GLY A 160 20.19 8.76 7.79
CA GLY A 160 20.05 8.47 9.21
C GLY A 160 18.69 8.84 9.81
N LYS A 161 17.64 9.02 8.98
CA LYS A 161 16.29 9.39 9.42
C LYS A 161 15.23 8.96 8.41
N GLY A 162 14.05 8.60 8.89
CA GLY A 162 12.89 8.22 8.08
C GLY A 162 11.82 7.55 8.95
N CYS A 163 10.68 7.28 8.35
CA CYS A 163 9.57 6.60 9.02
C CYS A 163 8.99 5.54 8.07
N ILE A 164 8.78 4.32 8.57
CA ILE A 164 8.14 3.24 7.82
C ILE A 164 6.92 2.78 8.60
N VAL A 165 5.77 2.80 7.95
CA VAL A 165 4.49 2.32 8.48
C VAL A 165 4.07 1.09 7.68
N MET A 166 3.64 0.05 8.38
CA MET A 166 3.08 -1.17 7.80
C MET A 166 1.59 -1.26 8.17
N VAL A 167 0.72 -1.48 7.19
CA VAL A 167 -0.74 -1.53 7.32
C VAL A 167 -1.24 -2.95 7.13
#